data_e9d69c906b5a827f32fb77eb86ce9038
#
_entry.id   e9d69c906b5a827f32fb77eb86ce9038
#
_cell.length_a   1.000
_cell.length_b   1.000
_cell.length_c   1.000
_cell.angle_alpha   90.00
_cell.angle_beta   90.00
_cell.angle_gamma   90.00
#
_symmetry.space_group_name_H-M   'P 1'
#
loop_
_entity.id
_entity.type
_entity.pdbx_description
1 polymer ?
#
loop_
_entity_poly.entity_id
_entity_poly.type
_entity_poly.pdbx_seq_one_letter_code
_entity_poly.pdbx_strand_id
1 'polypeptide(L)'
;MTLEPPQTPSPWPSAKAFCQFIGWPRSGTTLLASLLDAHPDVRISHEADVSLAIAQGASAEDVANRMTKADEEFSSSNRQWFGYDYRIGRSSDSEAPFDAIVVGDKKAGGTAEVVALAPDVLHRTSHVLHLPLRLLVVVRNPFDTITTISRNLDGDLPAWFNAGDDALSSAIDWFLLLASITQRVIDDPSVSTHIVRFDDLIADPVGTVTTVLAYLGVTDLAPEYRADVEKAVFPSPRHPSQEIIWEPQQRNRVLAGMRALPLFDHLKDPS
;
A
#
# COMPACT_ATOMS: atom_id res chain seq x y z
N MET A 1 -40.22 -4.64 -15.14
CA MET A 1 -39.02 -4.63 -16.00
C MET A 1 -38.26 -3.34 -15.66
N THR A 2 -37.42 -3.39 -14.63
CA THR A 2 -36.58 -2.29 -14.22
C THR A 2 -35.42 -2.23 -15.22
N LEU A 3 -35.39 -1.21 -16.06
CA LEU A 3 -34.27 -0.91 -16.91
C LEU A 3 -33.08 -0.60 -15.99
N GLU A 4 -32.06 -1.45 -16.00
CA GLU A 4 -30.77 -1.07 -15.39
C GLU A 4 -30.32 0.24 -16.09
N PRO A 5 -29.86 1.23 -15.30
CA PRO A 5 -29.31 2.44 -15.91
C PRO A 5 -28.16 2.07 -16.84
N PRO A 6 -27.98 2.79 -17.97
CA PRO A 6 -26.88 2.53 -18.88
C PRO A 6 -25.57 2.58 -18.09
N GLN A 7 -24.85 1.46 -18.11
CA GLN A 7 -23.53 1.39 -17.47
C GLN A 7 -22.60 2.38 -18.17
N THR A 8 -22.10 3.33 -17.41
CA THR A 8 -21.05 4.23 -17.91
C THR A 8 -19.83 3.36 -18.28
N PRO A 9 -19.25 3.53 -19.47
CA PRO A 9 -18.08 2.74 -19.83
C PRO A 9 -16.97 2.94 -18.78
N SER A 10 -16.25 1.85 -18.48
CA SER A 10 -15.13 1.91 -17.51
C SER A 10 -14.10 2.97 -17.98
N PRO A 11 -13.60 3.82 -17.08
CA PRO A 11 -12.54 4.75 -17.42
C PRO A 11 -11.22 4.02 -17.75
N TRP A 12 -11.15 2.72 -17.49
CA TRP A 12 -9.99 1.86 -17.77
C TRP A 12 -10.42 0.63 -18.58
N PRO A 13 -10.63 0.75 -19.90
CA PRO A 13 -11.19 -0.32 -20.74
C PRO A 13 -10.30 -1.56 -20.80
N SER A 14 -8.98 -1.42 -20.65
CA SER A 14 -8.02 -2.53 -20.68
C SER A 14 -7.81 -3.19 -19.31
N ALA A 15 -8.24 -2.55 -18.22
CA ALA A 15 -7.97 -3.05 -16.87
C ALA A 15 -8.77 -4.32 -16.55
N LYS A 16 -8.09 -5.28 -15.92
CA LYS A 16 -8.64 -6.56 -15.48
C LYS A 16 -8.68 -6.69 -13.96
N ALA A 17 -7.97 -5.83 -13.24
CA ALA A 17 -7.95 -5.80 -11.78
C ALA A 17 -7.67 -4.41 -11.25
N PHE A 18 -8.21 -4.12 -10.06
CA PHE A 18 -7.83 -2.96 -9.26
C PHE A 18 -6.96 -3.41 -8.08
N CYS A 19 -5.74 -2.86 -8.01
CA CYS A 19 -4.78 -3.11 -6.94
C CYS A 19 -4.94 -2.05 -5.85
N GLN A 20 -5.27 -2.45 -4.62
CA GLN A 20 -5.34 -1.53 -3.48
C GLN A 20 -4.37 -1.96 -2.39
N PHE A 21 -3.56 -1.03 -1.90
CA PHE A 21 -2.72 -1.29 -0.73
C PHE A 21 -3.54 -1.07 0.55
N ILE A 22 -3.34 -1.97 1.52
CA ILE A 22 -3.90 -1.85 2.88
C ILE A 22 -2.81 -2.20 3.90
N GLY A 23 -2.86 -1.60 5.08
CA GLY A 23 -1.87 -1.84 6.13
C GLY A 23 -1.61 -0.58 6.95
N TRP A 24 -0.35 -0.23 7.07
CA TRP A 24 0.12 0.90 7.86
C TRP A 24 1.23 1.67 7.12
N PRO A 25 1.48 2.94 7.45
CA PRO A 25 2.55 3.71 6.84
C PRO A 25 3.94 3.15 7.21
N ARG A 26 4.96 3.55 6.46
CA ARG A 26 6.39 3.23 6.72
C ARG A 26 6.78 1.75 6.61
N SER A 27 5.93 0.92 6.04
CA SER A 27 6.21 -0.50 5.80
C SER A 27 6.97 -0.79 4.50
N GLY A 28 7.19 0.20 3.63
CA GLY A 28 7.83 0.01 2.31
C GLY A 28 6.83 -0.05 1.14
N THR A 29 5.58 0.30 1.37
CA THR A 29 4.51 0.33 0.35
C THR A 29 4.84 1.24 -0.83
N THR A 30 5.50 2.39 -0.60
CA THR A 30 5.90 3.29 -1.70
C THR A 30 6.94 2.64 -2.60
N LEU A 31 7.92 1.92 -2.05
CA LEU A 31 8.91 1.19 -2.84
C LEU A 31 8.22 0.13 -3.71
N LEU A 32 7.42 -0.74 -3.12
CA LEU A 32 6.71 -1.78 -3.87
C LEU A 32 5.79 -1.18 -4.94
N ALA A 33 5.01 -0.15 -4.60
CA ALA A 33 4.13 0.51 -5.56
C ALA A 33 4.90 1.10 -6.75
N SER A 34 6.05 1.74 -6.50
CA SER A 34 6.88 2.31 -7.56
C SER A 34 7.54 1.24 -8.43
N LEU A 35 7.93 0.10 -7.84
CA LEU A 35 8.42 -1.05 -8.60
C LEU A 35 7.33 -1.61 -9.52
N LEU A 36 6.09 -1.75 -9.02
CA LEU A 36 4.96 -2.22 -9.81
C LEU A 36 4.58 -1.21 -10.90
N ASP A 37 4.52 0.09 -10.57
CA ASP A 37 4.16 1.18 -11.48
C ASP A 37 5.19 1.37 -12.61
N ALA A 38 6.42 0.91 -12.43
CA ALA A 38 7.44 0.89 -13.49
C ALA A 38 7.13 -0.16 -14.59
N HIS A 39 6.25 -1.13 -14.34
CA HIS A 39 5.85 -2.11 -15.34
C HIS A 39 4.90 -1.49 -16.38
N PRO A 40 5.05 -1.78 -17.71
CA PRO A 40 4.23 -1.16 -18.75
C PRO A 40 2.72 -1.41 -18.59
N ASP A 41 2.34 -2.59 -18.09
CA ASP A 41 0.94 -3.01 -17.93
C ASP A 41 0.34 -2.68 -16.56
N VAL A 42 1.06 -1.96 -15.69
CA VAL A 42 0.60 -1.62 -14.33
C VAL A 42 0.66 -0.11 -14.11
N ARG A 43 -0.37 0.43 -13.46
CA ARG A 43 -0.46 1.83 -13.06
C ARG A 43 -0.94 1.93 -11.63
N ILE A 44 -0.06 2.35 -10.74
CA ILE A 44 -0.38 2.55 -9.32
C ILE A 44 -0.26 4.02 -8.99
N SER A 45 -1.38 4.67 -8.71
CA SER A 45 -1.36 6.05 -8.24
C SER A 45 -0.77 6.17 -6.84
N HIS A 46 -0.14 7.31 -6.57
CA HIS A 46 0.48 7.59 -5.29
C HIS A 46 -0.47 8.39 -4.40
N GLU A 47 -1.17 7.70 -3.49
CA GLU A 47 -2.04 8.30 -2.45
C GLU A 47 -3.24 9.09 -2.99
N ALA A 48 -3.96 8.53 -3.99
CA ALA A 48 -5.20 9.09 -4.51
C ALA A 48 -6.40 9.01 -3.54
N ASP A 49 -6.25 8.30 -2.40
CA ASP A 49 -7.30 8.10 -1.39
C ASP A 49 -8.58 7.48 -1.98
N VAL A 50 -8.43 6.48 -2.85
CA VAL A 50 -9.55 5.85 -3.56
C VAL A 50 -10.58 5.28 -2.61
N SER A 51 -10.17 4.58 -1.55
CA SER A 51 -11.10 4.02 -0.56
C SER A 51 -11.94 5.12 0.12
N LEU A 52 -11.33 6.26 0.45
CA LEU A 52 -12.05 7.41 1.02
C LEU A 52 -13.03 8.00 0.02
N ALA A 53 -12.61 8.18 -1.24
CA ALA A 53 -13.49 8.70 -2.28
C ALA A 53 -14.72 7.80 -2.49
N ILE A 54 -14.54 6.48 -2.57
CA ILE A 54 -15.62 5.50 -2.68
C ILE A 54 -16.53 5.53 -1.44
N ALA A 55 -15.97 5.64 -0.23
CA ALA A 55 -16.75 5.78 1.00
C ALA A 55 -17.64 7.04 0.98
N GLN A 56 -17.17 8.11 0.33
CA GLN A 56 -17.90 9.36 0.14
C GLN A 56 -18.86 9.36 -1.06
N GLY A 57 -18.95 8.27 -1.82
CA GLY A 57 -19.90 8.12 -2.94
C GLY A 57 -19.34 8.50 -4.30
N ALA A 58 -18.02 8.55 -4.46
CA ALA A 58 -17.38 8.82 -5.75
C ALA A 58 -17.75 7.76 -6.80
N SER A 59 -17.92 8.20 -8.04
CA SER A 59 -18.06 7.36 -9.23
C SER A 59 -16.71 6.81 -9.71
N ALA A 60 -16.71 5.85 -10.63
CA ALA A 60 -15.49 5.37 -11.27
C ALA A 60 -14.72 6.49 -12.00
N GLU A 61 -15.43 7.43 -12.62
CA GLU A 61 -14.84 8.58 -13.30
C GLU A 61 -14.17 9.55 -12.30
N ASP A 62 -14.82 9.82 -11.15
CA ASP A 62 -14.22 10.64 -10.09
C ASP A 62 -12.94 10.01 -9.55
N VAL A 63 -12.95 8.68 -9.38
CA VAL A 63 -11.76 7.92 -8.96
C VAL A 63 -10.64 8.03 -10.00
N ALA A 64 -10.95 7.86 -11.29
CA ALA A 64 -9.95 8.00 -12.36
C ALA A 64 -9.32 9.38 -12.38
N ASN A 65 -10.12 10.44 -12.27
CA ASN A 65 -9.65 11.82 -12.21
C ASN A 65 -8.74 12.06 -10.99
N ARG A 66 -9.09 11.51 -9.81
CA ARG A 66 -8.25 11.58 -8.61
C ARG A 66 -6.91 10.86 -8.79
N MET A 67 -6.93 9.67 -9.39
CA MET A 67 -5.72 8.90 -9.64
C MET A 67 -4.78 9.62 -10.60
N THR A 68 -5.32 10.20 -11.69
CA THR A 68 -4.55 11.00 -12.65
C THR A 68 -3.89 12.20 -11.93
N LYS A 69 -4.66 12.93 -11.15
CA LYS A 69 -4.14 14.08 -10.39
C LYS A 69 -3.04 13.68 -9.40
N ALA A 70 -3.21 12.58 -8.66
CA ALA A 70 -2.22 12.08 -7.72
C ALA A 70 -0.91 11.65 -8.43
N ASP A 71 -1.01 11.06 -9.63
CA ASP A 71 0.16 10.70 -10.43
C ASP A 71 0.89 11.94 -10.97
N GLU A 72 0.16 12.97 -11.42
CA GLU A 72 0.71 14.25 -11.82
C GLU A 72 1.43 14.96 -10.66
N GLU A 73 0.83 15.00 -9.48
CA GLU A 73 1.43 15.58 -8.28
C GLU A 73 2.70 14.82 -7.87
N PHE A 74 2.69 13.49 -7.88
CA PHE A 74 3.87 12.70 -7.57
C PHE A 74 4.97 12.85 -8.63
N SER A 75 4.62 12.94 -9.89
CA SER A 75 5.55 13.18 -10.99
C SER A 75 6.15 14.60 -10.90
N SER A 76 5.36 15.61 -10.55
CA SER A 76 5.82 16.99 -10.37
C SER A 76 6.80 17.14 -9.21
N SER A 77 6.70 16.29 -8.17
CA SER A 77 7.68 16.19 -7.08
C SER A 77 8.96 15.45 -7.50
N ASN A 78 9.12 15.14 -8.79
CA ASN A 78 10.21 14.33 -9.33
C ASN A 78 10.26 12.93 -8.69
N ARG A 79 9.09 12.39 -8.30
CA ARG A 79 8.90 11.11 -7.58
C ARG A 79 9.77 10.99 -6.32
N GLN A 80 10.05 12.12 -5.69
CA GLN A 80 10.74 12.14 -4.41
C GLN A 80 9.73 12.15 -3.25
N TRP A 81 9.92 11.24 -2.30
CA TRP A 81 9.05 11.13 -1.14
C TRP A 81 9.85 10.79 0.11
N PHE A 82 9.72 11.59 1.15
CA PHE A 82 10.47 11.43 2.41
C PHE A 82 11.98 11.27 2.24
N GLY A 83 12.58 11.99 1.28
CA GLY A 83 14.01 11.95 1.01
C GLY A 83 14.49 10.74 0.21
N TYR A 84 13.57 9.94 -0.33
CA TYR A 84 13.88 8.85 -1.25
C TYR A 84 13.48 9.19 -2.67
N ASP A 85 14.26 8.66 -3.63
CA ASP A 85 14.01 8.76 -5.07
C ASP A 85 13.32 7.47 -5.53
N TYR A 86 12.12 7.62 -6.09
CA TYR A 86 11.29 6.51 -6.59
C TYR A 86 11.15 6.53 -8.12
N ARG A 87 12.08 7.18 -8.82
CA ARG A 87 12.16 7.11 -10.29
C ARG A 87 12.74 5.75 -10.69
N ILE A 88 11.89 4.86 -11.16
CA ILE A 88 12.27 3.50 -11.57
C ILE A 88 11.88 3.34 -13.03
N GLY A 89 12.86 3.18 -13.92
CA GLY A 89 12.71 2.71 -15.31
C GLY A 89 11.74 3.44 -16.24
N ARG A 90 10.90 4.30 -15.71
CA ARG A 90 9.91 5.04 -16.48
C ARG A 90 10.53 6.28 -17.09
N SER A 91 10.57 6.35 -18.42
CA SER A 91 10.76 7.63 -19.10
C SER A 91 9.53 8.51 -18.78
N SER A 92 9.77 9.79 -18.46
CA SER A 92 8.73 10.79 -18.18
C SER A 92 7.70 10.99 -19.31
N ASP A 93 7.86 10.31 -20.41
CA ASP A 93 7.15 10.55 -21.66
C ASP A 93 5.98 9.60 -21.94
N SER A 94 5.62 8.72 -20.99
CA SER A 94 4.41 7.90 -21.11
C SER A 94 3.18 8.75 -20.76
N GLU A 95 2.76 9.60 -21.67
CA GLU A 95 1.52 10.39 -21.60
C GLU A 95 0.22 9.56 -21.72
N ALA A 96 0.30 8.23 -21.82
CA ALA A 96 -0.88 7.40 -21.94
C ALA A 96 -1.64 7.34 -20.61
N PRO A 97 -2.85 7.88 -20.51
CA PRO A 97 -3.66 7.81 -19.30
C PRO A 97 -4.01 6.35 -19.01
N PHE A 98 -3.59 5.81 -17.87
CA PHE A 98 -4.04 4.57 -17.22
C PHE A 98 -4.55 3.43 -18.15
N ASP A 99 -4.04 3.28 -19.38
CA ASP A 99 -4.33 2.15 -20.27
C ASP A 99 -3.41 0.98 -19.89
N ALA A 100 -3.74 0.36 -18.77
CA ALA A 100 -2.96 -0.72 -18.16
C ALA A 100 -3.88 -1.92 -17.85
N ILE A 101 -3.29 -3.10 -17.77
CA ILE A 101 -3.99 -4.33 -17.36
C ILE A 101 -4.36 -4.28 -15.87
N VAL A 102 -3.53 -3.61 -15.05
CA VAL A 102 -3.77 -3.38 -13.62
C VAL A 102 -3.69 -1.90 -13.33
N VAL A 103 -4.73 -1.37 -12.73
CA VAL A 103 -4.76 -0.01 -12.16
C VAL A 103 -4.88 -0.10 -10.64
N GLY A 104 -4.39 0.88 -9.90
CA GLY A 104 -4.44 0.78 -8.44
C GLY A 104 -4.06 2.04 -7.70
N ASP A 105 -4.23 2.00 -6.37
CA ASP A 105 -3.89 3.09 -5.46
C ASP A 105 -3.05 2.62 -4.27
N LYS A 106 -1.97 3.35 -4.00
CA LYS A 106 -1.09 3.13 -2.86
C LYS A 106 -1.41 4.12 -1.73
N LYS A 107 -2.37 3.77 -0.87
CA LYS A 107 -2.70 4.49 0.36
C LYS A 107 -2.96 3.51 1.51
N ALA A 108 -1.92 2.76 1.93
CA ALA A 108 -2.11 1.62 2.82
C ALA A 108 -2.76 1.96 4.16
N GLY A 109 -2.21 2.93 4.90
CA GLY A 109 -2.77 3.37 6.19
C GLY A 109 -4.17 3.97 6.04
N GLY A 110 -4.34 4.89 5.09
CA GLY A 110 -5.64 5.50 4.83
C GLY A 110 -6.72 4.50 4.41
N THR A 111 -6.37 3.47 3.63
CA THR A 111 -7.30 2.38 3.32
C THR A 111 -7.75 1.64 4.57
N ALA A 112 -6.81 1.28 5.47
CA ALA A 112 -7.16 0.61 6.73
C ALA A 112 -8.03 1.50 7.64
N GLU A 113 -7.76 2.80 7.70
CA GLU A 113 -8.58 3.78 8.41
C GLU A 113 -10.02 3.81 7.88
N VAL A 114 -10.16 3.89 6.56
CA VAL A 114 -11.49 3.91 5.93
C VAL A 114 -12.23 2.60 6.17
N VAL A 115 -11.57 1.45 6.10
CA VAL A 115 -12.16 0.14 6.44
C VAL A 115 -12.66 0.09 7.89
N ALA A 116 -11.96 0.75 8.83
CA ALA A 116 -12.42 0.82 10.21
C ALA A 116 -13.76 1.57 10.34
N LEU A 117 -13.99 2.59 9.52
CA LEU A 117 -15.17 3.47 9.57
C LEU A 117 -16.30 2.98 8.62
N ALA A 118 -15.93 2.37 7.52
CA ALA A 118 -16.83 1.86 6.48
C ALA A 118 -16.38 0.44 6.05
N PRO A 119 -16.73 -0.61 6.82
CA PRO A 119 -16.22 -1.98 6.59
C PRO A 119 -16.56 -2.58 5.22
N ASP A 120 -17.60 -2.08 4.57
CA ASP A 120 -18.06 -2.50 3.24
C ASP A 120 -17.31 -1.82 2.07
N VAL A 121 -16.41 -0.87 2.37
CA VAL A 121 -15.77 -0.04 1.33
C VAL A 121 -15.00 -0.86 0.30
N LEU A 122 -14.38 -1.97 0.69
CA LEU A 122 -13.63 -2.83 -0.24
C LEU A 122 -14.56 -3.49 -1.26
N HIS A 123 -15.72 -3.99 -0.82
CA HIS A 123 -16.74 -4.53 -1.74
C HIS A 123 -17.33 -3.44 -2.63
N ARG A 124 -17.61 -2.25 -2.05
CA ARG A 124 -18.06 -1.08 -2.82
C ARG A 124 -17.04 -0.66 -3.87
N THR A 125 -15.75 -0.69 -3.54
CA THR A 125 -14.67 -0.38 -4.50
C THR A 125 -14.74 -1.29 -5.71
N SER A 126 -14.77 -2.62 -5.51
CA SER A 126 -14.91 -3.57 -6.60
C SER A 126 -16.20 -3.35 -7.42
N HIS A 127 -17.31 -3.06 -6.75
CA HIS A 127 -18.61 -2.82 -7.40
C HIS A 127 -18.59 -1.53 -8.24
N VAL A 128 -18.13 -0.41 -7.68
CA VAL A 128 -18.12 0.90 -8.36
C VAL A 128 -17.16 0.92 -9.54
N LEU A 129 -15.99 0.29 -9.39
CA LEU A 129 -14.99 0.26 -10.44
C LEU A 129 -15.24 -0.83 -11.49
N HIS A 130 -16.16 -1.77 -11.22
CA HIS A 130 -16.42 -2.96 -12.04
C HIS A 130 -15.15 -3.79 -12.31
N LEU A 131 -14.23 -3.83 -11.35
CA LEU A 131 -12.97 -4.56 -11.40
C LEU A 131 -12.82 -5.48 -10.18
N PRO A 132 -12.26 -6.68 -10.36
CA PRO A 132 -11.83 -7.50 -9.24
C PRO A 132 -10.82 -6.74 -8.38
N LEU A 133 -11.07 -6.67 -7.07
CA LEU A 133 -10.15 -6.05 -6.11
C LEU A 133 -9.05 -7.03 -5.73
N ARG A 134 -7.80 -6.58 -5.78
CA ARG A 134 -6.60 -7.28 -5.35
C ARG A 134 -5.89 -6.47 -4.28
N LEU A 135 -5.84 -6.96 -3.06
CA LEU A 135 -5.20 -6.26 -1.96
C LEU A 135 -3.73 -6.65 -1.82
N LEU A 136 -2.88 -5.65 -1.55
CA LEU A 136 -1.48 -5.83 -1.18
C LEU A 136 -1.24 -5.32 0.24
N VAL A 137 -0.62 -6.15 1.05
CA VAL A 137 -0.14 -5.81 2.40
C VAL A 137 1.38 -5.94 2.41
N VAL A 138 2.09 -4.89 2.81
CA VAL A 138 3.55 -4.95 3.00
C VAL A 138 3.84 -5.05 4.49
N VAL A 139 4.48 -6.13 4.91
CA VAL A 139 4.86 -6.39 6.31
C VAL A 139 6.36 -6.18 6.48
N ARG A 140 6.71 -5.21 7.29
CA ARG A 140 8.08 -4.90 7.73
C ARG A 140 8.19 -5.11 9.23
N ASN A 141 9.42 -5.25 9.74
CA ASN A 141 9.68 -5.31 11.18
C ASN A 141 8.88 -4.21 11.93
N PRO A 142 7.98 -4.58 12.87
CA PRO A 142 7.13 -3.62 13.57
C PRO A 142 7.91 -2.57 14.36
N PHE A 143 9.03 -2.94 14.96
CA PHE A 143 9.87 -1.98 15.71
C PHE A 143 10.44 -0.90 14.80
N ASP A 144 10.94 -1.27 13.60
CA ASP A 144 11.43 -0.30 12.61
C ASP A 144 10.33 0.60 12.09
N THR A 145 9.18 0.02 11.83
CA THR A 145 7.99 0.74 11.34
C THR A 145 7.50 1.75 12.37
N ILE A 146 7.28 1.31 13.61
CA ILE A 146 6.79 2.15 14.72
C ILE A 146 7.79 3.27 15.02
N THR A 147 9.11 2.98 15.03
CA THR A 147 10.14 4.02 15.19
C THR A 147 10.05 5.07 14.09
N THR A 148 9.80 4.66 12.86
CA THR A 148 9.66 5.62 11.75
C THR A 148 8.38 6.44 11.86
N ILE A 149 7.27 5.83 12.26
CA ILE A 149 6.00 6.52 12.55
C ILE A 149 6.20 7.55 13.67
N SER A 150 6.83 7.17 14.79
CA SER A 150 7.01 8.07 15.93
C SER A 150 7.82 9.33 15.63
N ARG A 151 8.65 9.29 14.58
CA ARG A 151 9.44 10.44 14.09
C ARG A 151 8.65 11.35 13.14
N ASN A 152 7.45 10.94 12.70
CA ASN A 152 6.65 11.62 11.69
C ASN A 152 5.16 11.65 12.08
N LEU A 153 4.85 11.78 13.36
CA LEU A 153 3.47 11.68 13.88
C LEU A 153 2.51 12.63 13.16
N ASP A 154 2.89 13.89 12.98
CA ASP A 154 2.04 14.91 12.35
C ASP A 154 1.66 14.57 10.90
N GLY A 155 2.47 13.74 10.22
CA GLY A 155 2.21 13.30 8.85
C GLY A 155 1.58 11.91 8.74
N ASP A 156 1.69 11.09 9.80
CA ASP A 156 1.28 9.68 9.78
C ASP A 156 0.00 9.40 10.59
N LEU A 157 -0.34 10.27 11.55
CA LEU A 157 -1.56 10.12 12.37
C LEU A 157 -2.70 10.98 11.83
N PRO A 158 -3.91 10.45 11.72
CA PRO A 158 -5.06 11.25 11.37
C PRO A 158 -5.51 12.13 12.54
N ALA A 159 -6.11 13.27 12.24
CA ALA A 159 -6.54 14.26 13.24
C ALA A 159 -7.53 13.70 14.29
N TRP A 160 -8.24 12.61 13.98
CA TRP A 160 -9.18 11.96 14.90
C TRP A 160 -8.51 11.00 15.88
N PHE A 161 -7.25 10.63 15.63
CA PHE A 161 -6.51 9.77 16.54
C PHE A 161 -5.95 10.59 17.69
N ASN A 162 -6.33 10.25 18.91
CA ASN A 162 -5.87 10.96 20.10
C ASN A 162 -4.45 10.50 20.47
N ALA A 163 -3.45 11.20 19.94
CA ALA A 163 -2.06 10.98 20.31
C ALA A 163 -1.83 11.45 21.73
N GLY A 164 -1.21 10.60 22.56
CA GLY A 164 -0.73 10.98 23.89
C GLY A 164 0.56 11.81 23.82
N ASP A 165 1.06 12.22 24.98
CA ASP A 165 2.30 13.02 25.09
C ASP A 165 3.57 12.27 24.68
N ASP A 166 3.56 10.92 24.72
CA ASP A 166 4.67 10.07 24.27
C ASP A 166 4.46 9.62 22.82
N ALA A 167 5.29 10.17 21.93
CA ALA A 167 5.26 9.90 20.50
C ALA A 167 5.43 8.40 20.16
N LEU A 168 6.30 7.69 20.87
CA LEU A 168 6.53 6.27 20.61
C LEU A 168 5.33 5.41 21.04
N SER A 169 4.72 5.70 22.21
CA SER A 169 3.50 5.02 22.67
C SER A 169 2.32 5.28 21.73
N SER A 170 2.16 6.51 21.24
CA SER A 170 1.13 6.86 20.24
C SER A 170 1.34 6.11 18.93
N ALA A 171 2.59 6.00 18.45
CA ALA A 171 2.92 5.23 17.26
C ALA A 171 2.66 3.72 17.44
N ILE A 172 2.91 3.16 18.63
CA ILE A 172 2.58 1.77 18.97
C ILE A 172 1.07 1.54 18.87
N ASP A 173 0.27 2.39 19.51
CA ASP A 173 -1.18 2.25 19.53
C ASP A 173 -1.77 2.37 18.11
N TRP A 174 -1.31 3.33 17.35
CA TRP A 174 -1.72 3.51 15.96
C TRP A 174 -1.34 2.32 15.08
N PHE A 175 -0.09 1.87 15.15
CA PHE A 175 0.37 0.71 14.41
C PHE A 175 -0.47 -0.54 14.72
N LEU A 176 -0.68 -0.85 16.01
CA LEU A 176 -1.43 -2.04 16.43
C LEU A 176 -2.91 -1.96 16.03
N LEU A 177 -3.50 -0.77 16.05
CA LEU A 177 -4.86 -0.55 15.53
C LEU A 177 -4.95 -0.91 14.05
N LEU A 178 -4.07 -0.32 13.20
CA LEU A 178 -4.07 -0.59 11.76
C LEU A 178 -3.73 -2.05 11.44
N ALA A 179 -2.79 -2.66 12.18
CA ALA A 179 -2.45 -4.06 12.02
C ALA A 179 -3.63 -4.99 12.35
N SER A 180 -4.41 -4.68 13.40
CA SER A 180 -5.60 -5.46 13.76
C SER A 180 -6.72 -5.33 12.73
N ILE A 181 -6.90 -4.15 12.13
CA ILE A 181 -7.85 -3.92 11.03
C ILE A 181 -7.40 -4.71 9.80
N THR A 182 -6.14 -4.63 9.45
CA THR A 182 -5.54 -5.34 8.31
C THR A 182 -5.69 -6.86 8.47
N GLN A 183 -5.42 -7.39 9.67
CA GLN A 183 -5.60 -8.83 9.94
C GLN A 183 -7.05 -9.27 9.70
N ARG A 184 -8.04 -8.50 10.16
CA ARG A 184 -9.47 -8.82 9.90
C ARG A 184 -9.80 -8.86 8.41
N VAL A 185 -9.18 -8.00 7.60
CA VAL A 185 -9.35 -8.02 6.14
C VAL A 185 -8.67 -9.24 5.51
N ILE A 186 -7.48 -9.64 6.01
CA ILE A 186 -6.80 -10.86 5.57
C ILE A 186 -7.63 -12.11 5.88
N ASP A 187 -8.30 -12.13 7.02
CA ASP A 187 -9.13 -13.25 7.49
C ASP A 187 -10.47 -13.33 6.76
N ASP A 188 -10.86 -12.31 5.99
CA ASP A 188 -12.07 -12.31 5.18
C ASP A 188 -11.88 -13.09 3.87
N PRO A 189 -12.49 -14.27 3.69
CA PRO A 189 -12.29 -15.09 2.50
C PRO A 189 -12.93 -14.49 1.23
N SER A 190 -13.76 -13.46 1.37
CA SER A 190 -14.36 -12.76 0.24
C SER A 190 -13.43 -11.75 -0.42
N VAL A 191 -12.31 -11.43 0.25
CA VAL A 191 -11.32 -10.44 -0.21
C VAL A 191 -10.02 -11.14 -0.58
N SER A 192 -9.57 -10.94 -1.82
CA SER A 192 -8.26 -11.47 -2.25
C SER A 192 -7.12 -10.60 -1.74
N THR A 193 -6.25 -11.16 -0.91
CA THR A 193 -5.13 -10.45 -0.28
C THR A 193 -3.81 -11.18 -0.52
N HIS A 194 -2.74 -10.45 -0.84
CA HIS A 194 -1.38 -10.97 -0.94
C HIS A 194 -0.46 -10.21 0.01
N ILE A 195 0.29 -10.96 0.82
CA ILE A 195 1.21 -10.41 1.81
C ILE A 195 2.61 -10.42 1.22
N VAL A 196 3.25 -9.25 1.21
CA VAL A 196 4.64 -9.06 0.80
C VAL A 196 5.49 -8.78 2.03
N ARG A 197 6.51 -9.59 2.26
CA ARG A 197 7.48 -9.32 3.32
C ARG A 197 8.51 -8.33 2.81
N PHE A 198 8.71 -7.26 3.56
CA PHE A 198 9.67 -6.23 3.16
C PHE A 198 11.11 -6.76 3.04
N ASP A 199 11.48 -7.68 3.93
CA ASP A 199 12.83 -8.27 3.92
C ASP A 199 13.04 -9.14 2.67
N ASP A 200 12.01 -9.89 2.22
CA ASP A 200 12.06 -10.65 0.97
C ASP A 200 12.17 -9.71 -0.24
N LEU A 201 11.43 -8.58 -0.22
CA LEU A 201 11.51 -7.56 -1.28
C LEU A 201 12.92 -6.96 -1.39
N ILE A 202 13.63 -6.79 -0.27
CA ILE A 202 14.99 -6.28 -0.28
C ILE A 202 16.00 -7.37 -0.70
N ALA A 203 15.80 -8.61 -0.23
CA ALA A 203 16.73 -9.72 -0.49
C ALA A 203 16.63 -10.25 -1.93
N ASP A 204 15.41 -10.34 -2.47
CA ASP A 204 15.12 -10.77 -3.85
C ASP A 204 14.01 -9.91 -4.46
N PRO A 205 14.35 -8.70 -4.90
CA PRO A 205 13.36 -7.78 -5.45
C PRO A 205 12.67 -8.31 -6.72
N VAL A 206 13.41 -8.96 -7.61
CA VAL A 206 12.86 -9.49 -8.87
C VAL A 206 11.92 -10.66 -8.60
N GLY A 207 12.30 -11.62 -7.77
CA GLY A 207 11.45 -12.74 -7.40
C GLY A 207 10.18 -12.30 -6.68
N THR A 208 10.31 -11.36 -5.74
CA THR A 208 9.17 -10.81 -5.00
C THR A 208 8.21 -10.07 -5.93
N VAL A 209 8.71 -9.15 -6.78
CA VAL A 209 7.88 -8.40 -7.73
C VAL A 209 7.23 -9.33 -8.76
N THR A 210 7.96 -10.37 -9.23
CA THR A 210 7.40 -11.39 -10.14
C THR A 210 6.19 -12.08 -9.51
N THR A 211 6.30 -12.47 -8.23
CA THR A 211 5.20 -13.11 -7.50
C THR A 211 3.99 -12.19 -7.34
N VAL A 212 4.23 -10.92 -7.03
CA VAL A 212 3.16 -9.91 -6.91
C VAL A 212 2.49 -9.65 -8.25
N LEU A 213 3.25 -9.50 -9.33
CA LEU A 213 2.70 -9.30 -10.69
C LEU A 213 1.85 -10.51 -11.11
N ALA A 214 2.32 -11.73 -10.87
CA ALA A 214 1.53 -12.94 -11.14
C ALA A 214 0.21 -12.96 -10.34
N TYR A 215 0.23 -12.56 -9.06
CA TYR A 215 -0.99 -12.40 -8.26
C TYR A 215 -1.95 -11.34 -8.85
N LEU A 216 -1.42 -10.27 -9.42
CA LEU A 216 -2.19 -9.22 -10.08
C LEU A 216 -2.67 -9.63 -11.49
N GLY A 217 -2.21 -10.76 -12.04
CA GLY A 217 -2.58 -11.26 -13.36
C GLY A 217 -1.67 -10.78 -14.49
N VAL A 218 -0.47 -10.29 -14.17
CA VAL A 218 0.57 -9.87 -15.10
C VAL A 218 1.71 -10.89 -15.06
N THR A 219 2.04 -11.47 -16.22
CA THR A 219 3.03 -12.58 -16.29
C THR A 219 4.26 -12.26 -17.13
N ASP A 220 4.23 -11.18 -17.90
CA ASP A 220 5.36 -10.79 -18.74
C ASP A 220 6.33 -9.91 -17.94
N LEU A 221 7.61 -10.28 -17.96
CA LEU A 221 8.69 -9.50 -17.36
C LEU A 221 9.80 -9.29 -18.37
N ALA A 222 9.79 -8.15 -19.03
CA ALA A 222 10.85 -7.75 -19.93
C ALA A 222 12.21 -7.68 -19.21
N PRO A 223 13.32 -8.06 -19.86
CA PRO A 223 14.67 -8.02 -19.26
C PRO A 223 15.04 -6.63 -18.71
N GLU A 224 14.63 -5.57 -19.43
CA GLU A 224 14.89 -4.17 -19.04
C GLU A 224 14.20 -3.83 -17.71
N TYR A 225 12.94 -4.23 -17.56
CA TYR A 225 12.19 -4.05 -16.33
C TYR A 225 12.84 -4.78 -15.14
N ARG A 226 13.33 -6.02 -15.35
CA ARG A 226 14.08 -6.76 -14.31
C ARG A 226 15.31 -5.99 -13.86
N ALA A 227 16.10 -5.46 -14.80
CA ALA A 227 17.29 -4.68 -14.49
C ALA A 227 16.98 -3.39 -13.72
N ASP A 228 15.86 -2.75 -14.01
CA ASP A 228 15.41 -1.55 -13.29
C ASP A 228 14.95 -1.89 -11.86
N VAL A 229 14.24 -3.00 -11.67
CA VAL A 229 13.84 -3.50 -10.34
C VAL A 229 15.07 -3.79 -9.47
N GLU A 230 16.10 -4.49 -10.01
CA GLU A 230 17.32 -4.80 -9.28
C GLU A 230 18.08 -3.55 -8.82
N LYS A 231 18.13 -2.51 -9.67
CA LYS A 231 18.83 -1.25 -9.36
C LYS A 231 18.11 -0.37 -8.36
N ALA A 232 16.78 -0.47 -8.29
CA ALA A 232 15.96 0.42 -7.49
C ALA A 232 15.96 0.10 -6.01
N VAL A 233 16.32 -1.13 -5.63
CA VAL A 233 16.26 -1.60 -4.25
C VAL A 233 17.59 -1.39 -3.55
N PHE A 234 17.52 -0.93 -2.30
CA PHE A 234 18.71 -0.71 -1.47
C PHE A 234 19.38 -2.06 -1.13
N PRO A 235 20.71 -2.09 -1.02
CA PRO A 235 21.45 -3.33 -0.74
C PRO A 235 21.17 -3.93 0.64
N SER A 236 20.62 -3.14 1.57
CA SER A 236 20.24 -3.61 2.90
C SER A 236 19.11 -2.76 3.49
N PRO A 237 18.19 -3.36 4.29
CA PRO A 237 17.17 -2.61 4.98
C PRO A 237 17.78 -1.69 6.05
N ARG A 238 17.14 -0.56 6.32
CA ARG A 238 17.47 0.28 7.47
C ARG A 238 16.74 -0.25 8.70
N HIS A 239 17.42 -0.20 9.85
CA HIS A 239 16.90 -0.63 11.14
C HIS A 239 16.80 0.54 12.13
N PRO A 240 15.87 1.49 11.93
CA PRO A 240 15.75 2.67 12.78
C PRO A 240 15.39 2.33 14.24
N SER A 241 14.87 1.15 14.50
CA SER A 241 14.60 0.68 15.85
C SER A 241 15.85 0.51 16.73
N GLN A 242 17.02 0.33 16.10
CA GLN A 242 18.31 0.23 16.78
C GLN A 242 18.87 1.61 17.18
N GLU A 243 18.29 2.70 16.70
CA GLU A 243 18.72 4.08 16.96
C GLU A 243 18.02 4.71 18.17
N ILE A 244 17.07 4.00 18.80
CA ILE A 244 16.30 4.49 19.95
C ILE A 244 16.31 3.47 21.09
N ILE A 245 16.04 3.95 22.30
CA ILE A 245 15.86 3.10 23.47
C ILE A 245 14.38 2.76 23.60
N TRP A 246 14.08 1.47 23.60
CA TRP A 246 12.75 0.93 23.85
C TRP A 246 12.57 0.64 25.34
N GLU A 247 11.62 1.29 25.98
CA GLU A 247 11.24 0.94 27.33
C GLU A 247 10.68 -0.50 27.39
N PRO A 248 10.96 -1.28 28.44
CA PRO A 248 10.49 -2.67 28.53
C PRO A 248 8.98 -2.81 28.35
N GLN A 249 8.19 -1.86 28.86
CA GLN A 249 6.74 -1.87 28.69
C GLN A 249 6.32 -1.67 27.23
N GLN A 250 6.93 -0.73 26.53
CA GLN A 250 6.68 -0.46 25.11
C GLN A 250 7.04 -1.69 24.27
N ARG A 251 8.23 -2.26 24.48
CA ARG A 251 8.67 -3.48 23.80
C ARG A 251 7.68 -4.64 24.01
N ASN A 252 7.26 -4.87 25.24
CA ASN A 252 6.32 -5.94 25.58
C ASN A 252 4.95 -5.74 24.92
N ARG A 253 4.47 -4.50 24.79
CA ARG A 253 3.21 -4.19 24.07
C ARG A 253 3.30 -4.57 22.60
N VAL A 254 4.40 -4.20 21.91
CA VAL A 254 4.61 -4.56 20.51
C VAL A 254 4.67 -6.08 20.35
N LEU A 255 5.47 -6.79 21.17
CA LEU A 255 5.59 -8.24 21.11
C LEU A 255 4.25 -8.95 21.39
N ALA A 256 3.46 -8.44 22.34
CA ALA A 256 2.12 -8.99 22.63
C ALA A 256 1.18 -8.80 21.42
N GLY A 257 1.19 -7.63 20.79
CA GLY A 257 0.42 -7.36 19.60
C GLY A 257 0.83 -8.24 18.42
N MET A 258 2.13 -8.43 18.21
CA MET A 258 2.63 -9.33 17.15
C MET A 258 2.17 -10.77 17.36
N ARG A 259 2.23 -11.29 18.60
CA ARG A 259 1.77 -12.66 18.89
C ARG A 259 0.27 -12.86 18.70
N ALA A 260 -0.52 -11.79 18.86
CA ALA A 260 -1.95 -11.82 18.68
C ALA A 260 -2.41 -11.79 17.21
N LEU A 261 -1.50 -11.47 16.27
CA LEU A 261 -1.82 -11.24 14.86
C LEU A 261 -1.01 -12.18 13.96
N PRO A 262 -1.63 -13.22 13.36
CA PRO A 262 -0.97 -14.22 12.50
C PRO A 262 -0.15 -13.63 11.35
N LEU A 263 -0.49 -12.44 10.86
CA LEU A 263 0.27 -11.77 9.81
C LEU A 263 1.77 -11.52 10.19
N PHE A 264 2.12 -11.59 11.49
CA PHE A 264 3.50 -11.45 11.98
C PHE A 264 4.19 -12.77 12.32
N ASP A 265 3.56 -13.94 12.12
CA ASP A 265 4.12 -15.25 12.52
C ASP A 265 5.49 -15.56 11.89
N HIS A 266 5.80 -14.94 10.74
CA HIS A 266 7.08 -15.07 10.07
C HIS A 266 8.21 -14.25 10.69
N LEU A 267 7.89 -13.25 11.50
CA LEU A 267 8.85 -12.42 12.23
C LEU A 267 9.16 -13.10 13.55
N LYS A 268 10.00 -14.14 13.50
CA LYS A 268 10.52 -14.77 14.72
C LYS A 268 11.27 -13.72 15.52
N ASP A 269 10.92 -13.61 16.79
CA ASP A 269 11.41 -12.73 17.86
C ASP A 269 12.52 -11.76 17.37
N PRO A 270 12.20 -10.49 17.07
CA PRO A 270 13.22 -9.53 16.66
C PRO A 270 14.09 -9.24 17.89
N SER A 271 15.25 -9.85 17.93
CA SER A 271 16.29 -9.66 18.96
C SER A 271 16.81 -8.22 18.95
#